data_16ea52f7e4504b8188532c40fcab3d84
#
_entry.id   16ea52f7e4504b8188532c40fcab3d84
#
_cell.length_a   1.000
_cell.length_b   1.000
_cell.length_c   1.000
_cell.angle_alpha   90.00
_cell.angle_beta   90.00
_cell.angle_gamma   90.00
#
_symmetry.space_group_name_H-M   'P 1'
#
loop_
_entity.id
_entity.type
_entity.pdbx_description
1 polymer ?
#
loop_
_entity_poly.entity_id
_entity_poly.type
_entity_poly.pdbx_seq_one_letter_code
_entity_poly.pdbx_strand_id
1 'polypeptide(L)' 'MKLYVDNLPSSTSVKDLEDLFTPYGDVTSARVLTTQSGGHPRGSGYVEMVRQNAVRAMMQLHGQRIDFMVLRVSEVKT' A
#
# COMPACT_ATOMS: atom_id res chain seq x y z
N MET A 1 -1.69 -8.22 -10.76
CA MET A 1 -1.14 -8.63 -9.45
C MET A 1 -1.71 -7.74 -8.38
N LYS A 2 -2.14 -8.33 -7.29
CA LYS A 2 -2.72 -7.61 -6.16
C LYS A 2 -1.70 -7.56 -5.02
N LEU A 3 -1.51 -6.37 -4.49
CA LEU A 3 -0.59 -6.13 -3.38
C LEU A 3 -1.38 -5.75 -2.12
N TYR A 4 -0.94 -6.26 -0.99
CA TYR A 4 -1.45 -5.84 0.30
C TYR A 4 -0.43 -4.89 0.91
N VAL A 5 -0.88 -3.70 1.30
CA VAL A 5 -0.04 -2.66 1.87
C VAL A 5 -0.48 -2.47 3.31
N ASP A 6 0.44 -2.66 4.23
CA ASP A 6 0.14 -2.56 5.65
C ASP A 6 1.01 -1.50 6.31
N ASN A 7 0.61 -1.11 7.49
CA ASN A 7 1.34 -0.15 8.30
C ASN A 7 1.35 1.25 7.69
N LEU A 8 0.25 1.63 7.06
CA LEU A 8 0.07 2.98 6.53
C LEU A 8 -0.37 3.90 7.66
N PRO A 9 -0.05 5.20 7.57
CA PRO A 9 -0.65 6.18 8.49
C PRO A 9 -2.17 6.12 8.40
N SER A 10 -2.85 6.32 9.53
CA SER A 10 -4.30 6.22 9.60
C SER A 10 -5.02 7.25 8.73
N SER A 11 -4.33 8.34 8.39
CA SER A 11 -4.88 9.40 7.55
C SER A 11 -4.74 9.14 6.06
N THR A 12 -4.17 8.01 5.67
CA THR A 12 -3.94 7.69 4.26
C THR A 12 -5.27 7.55 3.52
N SER A 13 -5.45 8.34 2.47
CA SER A 13 -6.60 8.24 1.58
C SER A 13 -6.30 7.31 0.43
N VAL A 14 -7.34 6.98 -0.35
CA VAL A 14 -7.15 6.19 -1.57
C VAL A 14 -6.19 6.90 -2.52
N LYS A 15 -6.34 8.21 -2.65
CA LYS A 15 -5.45 8.98 -3.51
C LYS A 15 -4.01 8.93 -3.02
N ASP A 16 -3.81 9.03 -1.70
CA ASP A 16 -2.47 8.94 -1.13
C ASP A 16 -1.84 7.59 -1.44
N LEU A 17 -2.62 6.53 -1.33
CA LEU A 17 -2.15 5.18 -1.64
C LEU A 17 -1.80 5.05 -3.12
N GLU A 18 -2.65 5.54 -4.00
CA GLU A 18 -2.37 5.55 -5.43
C GLU A 18 -1.08 6.31 -5.74
N ASP A 19 -0.91 7.47 -5.11
CA ASP A 19 0.26 8.33 -5.36
C ASP A 19 1.57 7.64 -4.96
N LEU A 20 1.53 6.74 -3.99
CA LEU A 20 2.71 5.96 -3.61
C LEU A 20 3.14 5.00 -4.72
N PHE A 21 2.19 4.48 -5.47
CA PHE A 21 2.45 3.41 -6.43
C PHE A 21 2.56 3.90 -7.88
N THR A 22 1.93 5.03 -8.22
CA THR A 22 1.96 5.54 -9.59
C THR A 22 3.35 5.79 -10.15
N PRO A 23 4.39 6.13 -9.36
CA PRO A 23 5.73 6.26 -9.92
C PRO A 23 6.27 4.98 -10.56
N TYR A 24 5.68 3.84 -10.23
CA TYR A 24 6.14 2.53 -10.74
C TYR A 24 5.28 2.02 -11.88
N GLY A 25 4.17 2.69 -12.17
CA GLY A 25 3.29 2.34 -13.26
C GLY A 25 1.84 2.60 -12.91
N ASP A 26 0.95 2.35 -13.87
CA ASP A 26 -0.47 2.61 -13.68
C ASP A 26 -1.05 1.71 -12.60
N VAL A 27 -1.86 2.34 -11.73
CA VAL A 27 -2.60 1.63 -10.70
C VAL A 27 -3.98 1.29 -11.26
N THR A 28 -4.26 0.01 -11.39
CA THR A 28 -5.53 -0.46 -11.93
C THR A 28 -6.66 -0.27 -10.92
N SER A 29 -6.35 -0.50 -9.65
CA SER A 29 -7.34 -0.41 -8.58
C SER A 29 -6.62 -0.16 -7.28
N ALA A 30 -7.25 0.61 -6.39
CA ALA A 30 -6.71 0.86 -5.06
C ALA A 30 -7.85 0.94 -4.06
N ARG A 31 -7.60 0.45 -2.85
CA ARG A 31 -8.59 0.40 -1.80
C ARG A 31 -7.91 0.57 -0.45
N VAL A 32 -8.49 1.40 0.39
CA VAL A 32 -7.95 1.64 1.74
C VAL A 32 -8.87 1.02 2.77
N LEU A 33 -8.28 0.32 3.73
CA LEU A 33 -8.97 -0.23 4.88
C LEU A 33 -8.41 0.45 6.11
N THR A 34 -9.28 0.94 6.98
CA THR A 34 -8.86 1.58 8.22
C THR A 34 -9.40 0.79 9.39
N THR A 35 -8.50 0.36 10.28
CA THR A 35 -8.93 -0.31 11.51
C THR A 35 -8.74 0.65 12.66
N GLN A 36 -9.79 0.81 13.47
CA GLN A 36 -9.75 1.70 14.62
C GLN A 36 -9.84 0.95 15.94
N SER A 37 -9.71 -0.35 15.91
CA SER A 37 -9.78 -1.15 17.13
C SER A 37 -8.42 -1.16 17.82
N GLY A 38 -8.41 -1.07 19.14
CA GLY A 38 -7.22 -1.23 19.92
C GLY A 38 -6.39 0.01 20.16
N GLY A 39 -6.90 1.20 19.89
CA GLY A 39 -6.25 2.45 20.25
C GLY A 39 -5.03 2.85 19.42
N HIS A 40 -4.64 2.06 18.45
CA HIS A 40 -3.55 2.39 17.55
C HIS A 40 -4.03 2.29 16.11
N PRO A 41 -4.72 3.32 15.63
CA PRO A 41 -5.24 3.29 14.26
C PRO A 41 -4.08 3.24 13.27
N ARG A 42 -4.11 2.23 12.43
CA ARG A 42 -3.20 2.14 11.30
C ARG A 42 -4.02 1.78 10.08
N GLY A 43 -3.55 2.25 8.94
CA GLY A 43 -4.20 1.97 7.69
C GLY A 43 -3.57 0.77 7.00
N SER A 44 -4.38 0.10 6.23
CA SER A 44 -3.91 -0.90 5.29
C SER A 44 -4.70 -0.75 4.01
N GLY A 45 -4.24 -1.40 2.96
CA GLY A 45 -4.94 -1.29 1.70
C GLY A 45 -4.50 -2.33 0.69
N TYR A 46 -5.18 -2.29 -0.45
CA TYR A 46 -4.86 -3.16 -1.58
C TYR A 46 -4.62 -2.30 -2.81
N VAL A 47 -3.65 -2.70 -3.59
CA VAL A 47 -3.34 -2.04 -4.86
C VAL A 47 -3.22 -3.12 -5.92
N GLU A 48 -3.83 -2.91 -7.07
CA GLU A 48 -3.67 -3.79 -8.22
C GLU A 48 -2.93 -3.07 -9.33
N MET A 49 -1.94 -3.73 -9.88
CA MET A 49 -1.10 -3.22 -10.96
C MET A 49 -0.73 -4.38 -11.88
N VAL A 50 -0.31 -4.05 -13.08
CA VAL A 50 0.32 -5.02 -13.96
C VAL A 50 1.51 -5.65 -13.20
N ARG A 51 1.65 -6.97 -13.31
CA ARG A 51 2.61 -7.74 -12.51
C ARG A 51 4.02 -7.14 -12.51
N GLN A 52 4.53 -6.80 -13.67
CA GLN A 52 5.87 -6.24 -13.83
C GLN A 52 6.05 -4.99 -12.99
N ASN A 53 5.06 -4.11 -13.03
CA ASN A 53 5.10 -2.86 -12.28
C ASN A 53 4.88 -3.10 -10.79
N ALA A 54 4.00 -4.03 -10.46
CA ALA A 54 3.69 -4.37 -9.07
C ALA A 54 4.91 -4.94 -8.35
N VAL A 55 5.65 -5.82 -9.00
CA VAL A 55 6.86 -6.40 -8.41
C VAL A 55 7.88 -5.32 -8.12
N ARG A 56 8.08 -4.41 -9.07
CA ARG A 56 9.03 -3.32 -8.89
C ARG A 56 8.61 -2.39 -7.76
N ALA A 57 7.33 -2.05 -7.71
CA ALA A 57 6.78 -1.21 -6.65
C ALA A 57 6.98 -1.86 -5.28
N MET A 58 6.66 -3.16 -5.18
CA MET A 58 6.81 -3.90 -3.93
C MET A 58 8.26 -3.88 -3.46
N MET A 59 9.20 -4.13 -4.35
CA MET A 59 10.62 -4.15 -4.00
C MET A 59 11.13 -2.80 -3.52
N GLN A 60 10.59 -1.72 -4.07
CA GLN A 60 11.04 -0.37 -3.72
C GLN A 60 10.35 0.15 -2.47
N LEU A 61 9.08 -0.18 -2.27
CA LEU A 61 8.29 0.39 -1.19
C LEU A 61 8.33 -0.42 0.10
N HIS A 62 8.55 -1.71 0.01
CA HIS A 62 8.60 -2.53 1.22
C HIS A 62 9.78 -2.10 2.09
N GLY A 63 9.50 -1.76 3.33
CA GLY A 63 10.53 -1.31 4.26
C GLY A 63 10.78 0.20 4.25
N GLN A 64 10.14 0.95 3.36
CA GLN A 64 10.28 2.40 3.36
C GLN A 64 9.52 3.02 4.52
N ARG A 65 10.08 4.08 5.06
CA ARG A 65 9.45 4.80 6.16
C ARG A 65 8.58 5.94 5.61
N ILE A 66 7.33 5.97 6.06
CA ILE A 66 6.41 7.07 5.77
C ILE A 66 5.98 7.61 7.11
N ASP A 67 6.27 8.88 7.38
CA ASP A 67 6.13 9.49 8.71
C ASP A 67 6.93 8.66 9.71
N PHE A 68 6.26 8.03 10.67
CA PHE A 68 6.91 7.19 11.67
C PHE A 68 6.65 5.71 11.44
N MET A 69 6.08 5.36 10.30
CA MET A 69 5.63 4.01 10.00
C MET A 69 6.50 3.38 8.92
N VAL A 70 6.87 2.12 9.12
CA VAL A 70 7.61 1.37 8.10
C VAL A 70 6.63 0.56 7.27
N LEU A 71 6.56 0.86 5.99
CA LEU A 71 5.62 0.21 5.07
C LEU A 71 5.92 -1.26 4.90
N ARG A 72 4.86 -2.05 4.85
CA ARG A 72 4.94 -3.47 4.52
C ARG A 72 4.10 -3.73 3.29
N VAL A 73 4.74 -4.21 2.24
CA VAL A 73 4.07 -4.51 0.98
C VAL A 73 4.30 -5.97 0.64
N SER A 74 3.23 -6.70 0.40
CA SER A 74 3.32 -8.10 0.07
C SER A 74 2.34 -8.46 -1.04
N GLU A 75 2.60 -9.56 -1.72
CA GLU A 75 1.70 -10.04 -2.77
C GLU A 75 0.55 -10.81 -2.15
N VAL A 76 -0.66 -10.52 -2.61
CA VAL A 76 -1.84 -11.30 -2.24
C VAL A 76 -1.99 -12.43 -3.25
N LYS A 77 -1.88 -13.65 -2.78
CA LYS A 77 -2.07 -14.84 -3.60
C LYS A 77 -3.48 -15.36 -3.41
N THR A 78 -4.17 -15.53 -4.51
CA THR A 78 -5.53 -16.06 -4.49
C THR A 78 -5.58 -17.44 -5.10
#